data_92b1f83ec4bee0eb93378fd340bc9a76
#
_entry.id   92b1f83ec4bee0eb93378fd340bc9a76
#
_cell.length_a   1.000
_cell.length_b   1.000
_cell.length_c   1.000
_cell.angle_alpha   90.00
_cell.angle_beta   90.00
_cell.angle_gamma   90.00
#
_symmetry.space_group_name_H-M   'P 1'
#
loop_
_entity.id
_entity.type
_entity.pdbx_description
1 polymer ?
#
loop_
_entity_poly.entity_id
_entity_poly.type
_entity_poly.pdbx_seq_one_letter_code
_entity_poly.pdbx_strand_id
1 'polypeptide(L)'
;MKIRSVSHNNRKKVFEVRTSTKKLVFPFSKADPAPTSEDPVNELVVDPETGREAFTYVLVSGRTGTVHVEQVLEYNQDPAYLRNLLLYRLTLEAQKRMTESPLSKREIVRRLGTSAAQLYRLLDQTNYRKSVDQVLALLQVLNCEIDLVVRTKTA
;
A
#
# COMPACT_ATOMS: atom_id res chain seq x y z
N MET A 1 6.53 7.01 -4.46
CA MET A 1 7.93 7.09 -3.99
C MET A 1 8.82 6.41 -5.03
N LYS A 2 9.95 7.02 -5.32
CA LYS A 2 10.85 6.51 -6.35
C LYS A 2 12.05 5.80 -5.75
N ILE A 3 12.48 4.73 -6.40
CA ILE A 3 13.68 3.98 -6.05
C ILE A 3 14.90 4.70 -6.64
N ARG A 4 15.89 4.99 -5.82
CA ARG A 4 17.16 5.55 -6.30
C ARG A 4 18.13 4.48 -6.74
N SER A 5 18.24 3.42 -5.95
CA SER A 5 19.11 2.29 -6.26
C SER A 5 18.59 1.02 -5.62
N VAL A 6 18.99 -0.11 -6.17
CA VAL A 6 18.68 -1.43 -5.65
C VAL A 6 19.94 -2.29 -5.74
N SER A 7 20.16 -3.11 -4.73
CA SER A 7 21.20 -4.11 -4.68
C SER A 7 20.66 -5.40 -4.08
N HIS A 8 21.40 -6.48 -4.20
CA HIS A 8 21.02 -7.75 -3.59
C HIS A 8 22.08 -8.20 -2.59
N ASN A 9 21.63 -8.83 -1.53
CA ASN A 9 22.49 -9.41 -0.50
C ASN A 9 22.18 -10.89 -0.38
N ASN A 10 23.02 -11.72 -0.99
CA ASN A 10 22.81 -13.17 -1.04
C ASN A 10 22.97 -13.83 0.33
N ARG A 11 23.75 -13.23 1.21
CA ARG A 11 23.95 -13.75 2.57
C ARG A 11 22.67 -13.59 3.40
N LYS A 12 22.05 -12.41 3.34
CA LYS A 12 20.79 -12.11 4.04
C LYS A 12 19.57 -12.54 3.26
N LYS A 13 19.73 -12.90 2.00
CA LYS A 13 18.64 -13.29 1.08
C LYS A 13 17.59 -12.19 0.94
N VAL A 14 18.05 -10.97 0.72
CA VAL A 14 17.19 -9.80 0.55
C VAL A 14 17.66 -8.94 -0.61
N PHE A 15 16.71 -8.21 -1.20
CA PHE A 15 17.02 -7.02 -1.98
C PHE A 15 17.13 -5.84 -1.02
N GLU A 16 18.09 -4.98 -1.26
CA GLU A 16 18.26 -3.72 -0.52
C GLU A 16 17.84 -2.58 -1.44
N VAL A 17 16.80 -1.86 -1.03
CA VAL A 17 16.16 -0.82 -1.84
C VAL A 17 16.40 0.53 -1.17
N ARG A 18 16.98 1.47 -1.92
CA ARG A 18 17.24 2.81 -1.44
C ARG A 18 16.32 3.80 -2.15
N THR A 19 15.61 4.60 -1.38
CA THR A 19 14.83 5.75 -1.85
C THR A 19 15.55 7.04 -1.48
N SER A 20 14.92 8.19 -1.73
CA SER A 20 15.51 9.49 -1.34
C SER A 20 15.70 9.66 0.17
N THR A 21 14.89 8.96 0.97
CA THR A 21 14.83 9.16 2.42
C THR A 21 15.05 7.89 3.23
N LYS A 22 14.95 6.71 2.62
CA LYS A 22 14.91 5.44 3.34
C LYS A 22 15.79 4.38 2.70
N LYS A 23 16.24 3.47 3.56
CA LYS A 23 16.93 2.24 3.20
C LYS A 23 16.05 1.08 3.63
N LEU A 24 15.54 0.32 2.68
CA LEU A 24 14.52 -0.70 2.91
C LEU A 24 15.03 -2.06 2.42
N VAL A 25 14.46 -3.13 2.95
CA VAL A 25 14.79 -4.50 2.52
C VAL A 25 13.54 -5.19 2.00
N PHE A 26 13.72 -6.09 1.05
CA PHE A 26 12.65 -6.95 0.54
C PHE A 26 13.19 -8.37 0.40
N PRO A 27 12.63 -9.34 1.13
CA PRO A 27 13.16 -10.70 1.13
C PRO A 27 13.00 -11.40 -0.23
N PHE A 28 13.97 -12.21 -0.60
CA PHE A 28 13.87 -13.05 -1.79
C PHE A 28 12.63 -13.94 -1.77
N SER A 29 12.27 -14.44 -0.58
CA SER A 29 11.11 -15.33 -0.41
C SER A 29 9.77 -14.66 -0.75
N LYS A 30 9.71 -13.34 -0.79
CA LYS A 30 8.51 -12.57 -1.15
C LYS A 30 8.48 -12.21 -2.64
N ALA A 31 9.56 -12.46 -3.36
CA ALA A 31 9.66 -12.19 -4.79
C ALA A 31 9.21 -13.42 -5.60
N ASP A 32 8.72 -13.19 -6.81
CA ASP A 32 8.31 -14.23 -7.73
C ASP A 32 8.89 -13.96 -9.13
N PRO A 33 9.84 -14.77 -9.62
CA PRO A 33 10.45 -15.95 -8.99
C PRO A 33 11.38 -15.56 -7.85
N ALA A 34 11.42 -16.38 -6.80
CA ALA A 34 12.32 -16.15 -5.67
C ALA A 34 13.75 -16.55 -6.04
N PRO A 35 14.74 -15.67 -5.88
CA PRO A 35 16.14 -16.05 -6.03
C PRO A 35 16.52 -17.15 -5.03
N THR A 36 17.34 -18.10 -5.49
CA THR A 36 17.84 -19.21 -4.66
C THR A 36 19.34 -19.33 -4.82
N SER A 37 19.97 -20.19 -4.02
CA SER A 37 21.40 -20.47 -4.16
C SER A 37 21.76 -21.15 -5.50
N GLU A 38 20.82 -21.92 -6.05
CA GLU A 38 20.97 -22.58 -7.35
C GLU A 38 20.63 -21.65 -8.52
N ASP A 39 19.85 -20.62 -8.27
CA ASP A 39 19.40 -19.68 -9.29
C ASP A 39 19.44 -18.25 -8.73
N PRO A 40 20.65 -17.71 -8.54
CA PRO A 40 20.81 -16.40 -7.92
C PRO A 40 20.49 -15.26 -8.88
N VAL A 41 20.42 -14.04 -8.32
CA VAL A 41 20.26 -12.82 -9.10
C VAL A 41 21.47 -12.59 -9.98
N ASN A 42 21.24 -12.43 -11.27
CA ASN A 42 22.27 -12.12 -12.27
C ASN A 42 22.28 -10.64 -12.66
N GLU A 43 21.09 -10.06 -12.87
CA GLU A 43 20.95 -8.65 -13.23
C GLU A 43 19.90 -8.00 -12.36
N LEU A 44 20.08 -6.70 -12.13
CA LEU A 44 19.24 -5.92 -11.25
C LEU A 44 19.19 -4.47 -11.73
N VAL A 45 18.01 -3.99 -12.10
CA VAL A 45 17.83 -2.67 -12.69
C VAL A 45 16.62 -1.97 -12.09
N VAL A 46 16.79 -0.71 -11.70
CA VAL A 46 15.65 0.17 -11.39
C VAL A 46 14.95 0.50 -12.71
N ASP A 47 13.66 0.22 -12.79
CA ASP A 47 12.91 0.31 -14.02
C ASP A 47 12.59 1.76 -14.40
N PRO A 48 13.13 2.29 -15.51
CA PRO A 48 12.83 3.64 -15.94
C PRO A 48 11.42 3.79 -16.53
N GLU A 49 10.85 2.71 -17.06
CA GLU A 49 9.52 2.74 -17.69
C GLU A 49 8.41 2.95 -16.67
N THR A 50 8.60 2.50 -15.44
CA THR A 50 7.67 2.74 -14.33
C THR A 50 7.93 4.07 -13.62
N GLY A 51 8.77 4.94 -14.17
CA GLY A 51 9.19 6.17 -13.49
C GLY A 51 10.02 5.91 -12.24
N ARG A 52 10.76 4.80 -12.19
CA ARG A 52 11.58 4.34 -11.07
C ARG A 52 10.75 3.91 -9.84
N GLU A 53 9.55 3.46 -10.05
CA GLU A 53 8.68 2.95 -8.99
C GLU A 53 8.76 1.43 -8.84
N ALA A 54 9.57 0.77 -9.63
CA ALA A 54 9.81 -0.67 -9.56
C ALA A 54 11.27 -0.99 -9.89
N PHE A 55 11.69 -2.19 -9.53
CA PHE A 55 12.95 -2.75 -10.01
C PHE A 55 12.71 -4.13 -10.62
N THR A 56 13.49 -4.46 -11.64
CA THR A 56 13.45 -5.74 -12.33
C THR A 56 14.75 -6.49 -12.09
N TYR A 57 14.64 -7.77 -11.85
CA TYR A 57 15.78 -8.66 -11.67
C TYR A 57 15.69 -9.83 -12.64
N VAL A 58 16.85 -10.30 -13.08
CA VAL A 58 17.00 -11.48 -13.92
C VAL A 58 17.85 -12.48 -13.16
N LEU A 59 17.35 -13.70 -13.03
CA LEU A 59 18.09 -14.79 -12.40
C LEU A 59 19.06 -15.41 -13.41
N VAL A 60 20.03 -16.17 -12.93
CA VAL A 60 21.01 -16.86 -13.79
C VAL A 60 20.32 -17.76 -14.81
N SER A 61 19.20 -18.38 -14.46
CA SER A 61 18.39 -19.20 -15.38
C SER A 61 17.73 -18.40 -16.52
N GLY A 62 17.71 -17.08 -16.43
CA GLY A 62 16.99 -16.21 -17.36
C GLY A 62 15.58 -15.85 -16.91
N ARG A 63 15.07 -16.46 -15.84
CA ARG A 63 13.76 -16.06 -15.30
C ARG A 63 13.84 -14.65 -14.75
N THR A 64 12.79 -13.87 -14.96
CA THR A 64 12.72 -12.47 -14.57
C THR A 64 11.58 -12.21 -13.60
N GLY A 65 11.73 -11.21 -12.75
CA GLY A 65 10.68 -10.71 -11.88
C GLY A 65 10.77 -9.22 -11.72
N THR A 66 9.66 -8.62 -11.31
CA THR A 66 9.57 -7.19 -11.03
C THR A 66 8.95 -7.00 -9.65
N VAL A 67 9.57 -6.13 -8.87
CA VAL A 67 9.07 -5.75 -7.53
C VAL A 67 8.75 -4.27 -7.57
N HIS A 68 7.50 -3.94 -7.27
CA HIS A 68 7.05 -2.56 -7.17
C HIS A 68 7.40 -1.97 -5.79
N VAL A 69 7.72 -0.69 -5.75
CA VAL A 69 8.09 -0.01 -4.49
C VAL A 69 6.98 -0.16 -3.42
N GLU A 70 5.72 -0.23 -3.82
CA GLU A 70 4.61 -0.44 -2.89
C GLU A 70 4.72 -1.76 -2.14
N GLN A 71 5.18 -2.82 -2.79
CA GLN A 71 5.41 -4.11 -2.15
C GLN A 71 6.51 -4.02 -1.08
N VAL A 72 7.55 -3.24 -1.37
CA VAL A 72 8.65 -2.99 -0.43
C VAL A 72 8.16 -2.20 0.78
N LEU A 73 7.39 -1.15 0.55
CA LEU A 73 6.82 -0.31 1.62
C LEU A 73 5.85 -1.10 2.49
N GLU A 74 5.02 -1.94 1.88
CA GLU A 74 4.08 -2.79 2.60
C GLU A 74 4.82 -3.80 3.49
N TYR A 75 5.83 -4.47 2.95
CA TYR A 75 6.63 -5.41 3.74
C TYR A 75 7.29 -4.73 4.93
N ASN A 76 7.84 -3.54 4.73
CA ASN A 76 8.53 -2.78 5.79
C ASN A 76 7.58 -2.05 6.74
N GLN A 77 6.27 -2.11 6.51
CA GLN A 77 5.27 -1.42 7.32
C GLN A 77 5.55 0.08 7.43
N ASP A 78 5.89 0.70 6.29
CA ASP A 78 6.18 2.13 6.24
C ASP A 78 4.98 2.94 6.75
N PRO A 79 5.13 3.81 7.76
CA PRO A 79 3.98 4.47 8.39
C PRO A 79 3.16 5.34 7.44
N ALA A 80 3.80 6.10 6.57
CA ALA A 80 3.10 6.95 5.60
C ALA A 80 2.32 6.12 4.58
N TYR A 81 2.94 5.04 4.10
CA TYR A 81 2.28 4.10 3.19
C TYR A 81 1.09 3.41 3.87
N LEU A 82 1.26 2.93 5.10
CA LEU A 82 0.18 2.28 5.86
C LEU A 82 -0.99 3.23 6.09
N ARG A 83 -0.70 4.50 6.43
CA ARG A 83 -1.76 5.50 6.59
C ARG A 83 -2.59 5.64 5.32
N ASN A 84 -1.94 5.79 4.19
CA ASN A 84 -2.62 5.92 2.90
C ASN A 84 -3.39 4.65 2.53
N LEU A 85 -2.81 3.49 2.79
CA LEU A 85 -3.46 2.20 2.56
C LEU A 85 -4.71 2.04 3.42
N LEU A 86 -4.64 2.42 4.69
CA LEU A 86 -5.80 2.41 5.60
C LEU A 86 -6.90 3.35 5.12
N LEU A 87 -6.55 4.58 4.74
CA LEU A 87 -7.52 5.52 4.19
C LEU A 87 -8.17 4.99 2.92
N TYR A 88 -7.39 4.39 2.04
CA TYR A 88 -7.89 3.79 0.81
C TYR A 88 -8.89 2.67 1.11
N ARG A 89 -8.51 1.72 1.97
CA ARG A 89 -9.36 0.60 2.35
C ARG A 89 -10.64 1.05 3.06
N LEU A 90 -10.53 1.98 4.00
CA LEU A 90 -11.70 2.54 4.69
C LEU A 90 -12.62 3.26 3.71
N THR A 91 -12.06 3.97 2.74
CA THR A 91 -12.85 4.66 1.71
C THR A 91 -13.61 3.67 0.82
N LEU A 92 -12.97 2.58 0.40
CA LEU A 92 -13.63 1.54 -0.39
C LEU A 92 -14.78 0.90 0.41
N GLU A 93 -14.58 0.63 1.70
CA GLU A 93 -15.65 0.14 2.57
C GLU A 93 -16.80 1.16 2.68
N ALA A 94 -16.48 2.44 2.85
CA ALA A 94 -17.50 3.48 2.90
C ALA A 94 -18.31 3.56 1.59
N GLN A 95 -17.64 3.48 0.45
CA GLN A 95 -18.32 3.45 -0.87
C GLN A 95 -19.27 2.26 -0.95
N LYS A 96 -18.83 1.08 -0.54
CA LYS A 96 -19.64 -0.13 -0.55
C LYS A 96 -20.85 0.01 0.37
N ARG A 97 -20.65 0.50 1.60
CA ARG A 97 -21.73 0.68 2.59
C ARG A 97 -22.71 1.76 2.17
N MET A 98 -22.26 2.79 1.45
CA MET A 98 -23.15 3.80 0.86
C MET A 98 -24.17 3.19 -0.08
N THR A 99 -23.77 2.25 -0.94
CA THR A 99 -24.68 1.61 -1.89
C THR A 99 -25.68 0.67 -1.21
N GLU A 100 -25.34 0.15 -0.04
CA GLU A 100 -26.17 -0.77 0.73
C GLU A 100 -27.05 -0.08 1.77
N SER A 101 -26.79 1.19 2.07
CA SER A 101 -27.47 1.93 3.12
C SER A 101 -28.88 2.32 2.72
N PRO A 102 -29.87 2.18 3.62
CA PRO A 102 -31.23 2.70 3.39
C PRO A 102 -31.31 4.23 3.53
N LEU A 103 -30.25 4.88 4.05
CA LEU A 103 -30.23 6.32 4.22
C LEU A 103 -29.97 7.03 2.88
N SER A 104 -30.68 8.16 2.67
CA SER A 104 -30.38 9.03 1.54
C SER A 104 -29.06 9.78 1.78
N LYS A 105 -28.42 10.24 0.71
CA LYS A 105 -27.21 11.08 0.83
C LYS A 105 -27.49 12.32 1.68
N ARG A 106 -28.66 12.91 1.53
CA ARG A 106 -29.09 14.10 2.30
C ARG A 106 -29.12 13.80 3.79
N GLU A 107 -29.67 12.65 4.17
CA GLU A 107 -29.72 12.23 5.57
C GLU A 107 -28.33 11.95 6.14
N ILE A 108 -27.47 11.33 5.35
CA ILE A 108 -26.09 11.08 5.74
C ILE A 108 -25.34 12.40 5.97
N VAL A 109 -25.47 13.34 5.05
CA VAL A 109 -24.88 14.69 5.17
C VAL A 109 -25.36 15.38 6.45
N ARG A 110 -26.66 15.28 6.73
CA ARG A 110 -27.26 15.86 7.95
C ARG A 110 -26.66 15.24 9.21
N ARG A 111 -26.58 13.90 9.26
CA ARG A 111 -26.06 13.19 10.44
C ARG A 111 -24.56 13.43 10.66
N LEU A 112 -23.80 13.61 9.58
CA LEU A 112 -22.40 13.99 9.66
C LEU A 112 -22.18 15.44 10.05
N GLY A 113 -23.21 16.29 9.93
CA GLY A 113 -23.07 17.72 10.18
C GLY A 113 -22.16 18.42 9.17
N THR A 114 -22.21 18.00 7.91
CA THR A 114 -21.30 18.46 6.86
C THR A 114 -22.07 18.85 5.59
N SER A 115 -21.37 19.04 4.48
CA SER A 115 -21.95 19.37 3.17
C SER A 115 -21.85 18.16 2.22
N ALA A 116 -22.67 18.20 1.14
CA ALA A 116 -22.60 17.20 0.09
C ALA A 116 -21.21 17.17 -0.56
N ALA A 117 -20.59 18.33 -0.78
CA ALA A 117 -19.25 18.45 -1.34
C ALA A 117 -18.21 17.76 -0.43
N GLN A 118 -18.33 17.91 0.87
CA GLN A 118 -17.43 17.27 1.83
C GLN A 118 -17.64 15.75 1.85
N LEU A 119 -18.88 15.28 1.75
CA LEU A 119 -19.17 13.86 1.66
C LEU A 119 -18.49 13.25 0.43
N TYR A 120 -18.56 13.90 -0.73
CA TYR A 120 -17.88 13.43 -1.95
C TYR A 120 -16.36 13.36 -1.79
N ARG A 121 -15.77 14.32 -1.06
CA ARG A 121 -14.33 14.28 -0.76
C ARG A 121 -13.96 13.10 0.14
N LEU A 122 -14.80 12.77 1.11
CA LEU A 122 -14.58 11.61 1.97
C LEU A 122 -14.67 10.30 1.19
N LEU A 123 -15.53 10.24 0.18
CA LEU A 123 -15.73 9.05 -0.65
C LEU A 123 -14.72 8.93 -1.81
N ASP A 124 -13.92 9.96 -2.04
CA ASP A 124 -12.90 9.94 -3.08
C ASP A 124 -11.67 9.15 -2.63
N GLN A 125 -11.48 7.99 -3.21
CA GLN A 125 -10.37 7.08 -2.88
C GLN A 125 -8.99 7.63 -3.26
N THR A 126 -8.93 8.65 -4.11
CA THR A 126 -7.67 9.31 -4.49
C THR A 126 -7.30 10.47 -3.56
N ASN A 127 -8.20 10.83 -2.67
CA ASN A 127 -7.98 11.91 -1.70
C ASN A 127 -7.38 11.38 -0.41
N TYR A 128 -6.09 11.63 -0.20
CA TYR A 128 -5.35 11.25 1.01
C TYR A 128 -5.19 12.39 2.01
N ARG A 129 -5.82 13.53 1.78
CA ARG A 129 -5.80 14.69 2.69
C ARG A 129 -6.87 14.62 3.77
N LYS A 130 -7.87 13.76 3.59
CA LYS A 130 -8.91 13.54 4.60
C LYS A 130 -8.31 12.84 5.82
N SER A 131 -8.92 13.04 6.98
CA SER A 131 -8.49 12.39 8.21
C SER A 131 -9.16 11.03 8.38
N VAL A 132 -8.50 10.14 9.14
CA VAL A 132 -9.06 8.83 9.48
C VAL A 132 -10.36 9.00 10.26
N ASP A 133 -10.40 9.90 11.23
CA ASP A 133 -11.59 10.14 12.06
C ASP A 133 -12.79 10.61 11.25
N GLN A 134 -12.60 11.39 10.19
CA GLN A 134 -13.71 11.77 9.29
C GLN A 134 -14.30 10.56 8.58
N VAL A 135 -13.47 9.65 8.10
CA VAL A 135 -13.95 8.42 7.45
C VAL A 135 -14.61 7.49 8.46
N LEU A 136 -14.05 7.39 9.68
CA LEU A 136 -14.66 6.63 10.77
C LEU A 136 -16.05 7.18 11.13
N ALA A 137 -16.20 8.50 11.19
CA ALA A 137 -17.49 9.13 11.46
C ALA A 137 -18.52 8.77 10.37
N LEU A 138 -18.12 8.77 9.11
CA LEU A 138 -18.98 8.34 8.01
C LEU A 138 -19.41 6.88 8.17
N LEU A 139 -18.47 5.99 8.46
CA LEU A 139 -18.77 4.58 8.67
C LEU A 139 -19.70 4.36 9.86
N GLN A 140 -19.58 5.15 10.92
CA GLN A 140 -20.49 5.12 12.05
C GLN A 140 -21.91 5.49 11.64
N VAL A 141 -22.08 6.55 10.85
CA VAL A 141 -23.38 6.96 10.31
C VAL A 141 -23.98 5.85 9.43
N LEU A 142 -23.14 5.11 8.72
CA LEU A 142 -23.55 3.97 7.89
C LEU A 142 -23.77 2.67 8.69
N ASN A 143 -23.79 2.79 10.02
CA ASN A 143 -24.04 1.69 10.95
C ASN A 143 -22.98 0.56 10.84
N CYS A 144 -21.73 0.94 10.65
CA CYS A 144 -20.61 0.00 10.59
C CYS A 144 -19.88 -0.05 11.92
N GLU A 145 -19.42 -1.23 12.26
CA GLU A 145 -18.51 -1.50 13.37
C GLU A 145 -17.11 -1.74 12.83
N ILE A 146 -16.10 -1.17 13.47
CA ILE A 146 -14.71 -1.27 13.03
C ILE A 146 -13.89 -1.86 14.16
N ASP A 147 -13.10 -2.88 13.82
CA ASP A 147 -12.21 -3.54 14.75
C ASP A 147 -10.76 -3.43 14.26
N LEU A 148 -9.81 -3.45 15.18
CA LEU A 148 -8.40 -3.32 14.89
C LEU A 148 -7.65 -4.56 15.39
N VAL A 149 -6.86 -5.16 14.48
CA VAL A 149 -6.00 -6.28 14.83
C VAL A 149 -4.54 -5.87 14.64
N VAL A 150 -3.78 -5.96 15.71
CA VAL A 150 -2.33 -5.75 15.72
C VAL A 150 -1.66 -7.05 16.13
N ARG A 151 -0.67 -7.48 15.35
CA ARG A 151 0.05 -8.73 15.59
C ARG A 151 1.54 -8.47 15.66
N THR A 152 2.24 -9.26 16.47
CA THR A 152 3.69 -9.27 16.44
C THR A 152 4.15 -9.88 15.11
N LYS A 153 5.08 -9.21 14.43
CA LYS A 153 5.63 -9.70 13.18
C LYS A 153 6.44 -10.97 13.43
N THR A 154 6.11 -12.04 12.74
CA THR A 154 6.90 -13.28 12.78
C THR A 154 8.15 -13.13 11.92
N ALA A 155 9.28 -13.62 12.45
CA ALA A 155 10.56 -13.58 11.76
C ALA A 155 10.57 -14.51 10.52
#